data_b73b9f32bfe4db5ca7884e4d4bb2345d
#
_entry.id   b73b9f32bfe4db5ca7884e4d4bb2345d
#
_cell.length_a   1.000
_cell.length_b   1.000
_cell.length_c   1.000
_cell.angle_alpha   90.00
_cell.angle_beta   90.00
_cell.angle_gamma   90.00
#
_symmetry.space_group_name_H-M   'P 1'
#
loop_
_entity.id
_entity.type
_entity.pdbx_description
1 polymer ?
#
loop_
_entity_poly.entity_id
_entity_poly.type
_entity_poly.pdbx_seq_one_letter_code
_entity_poly.pdbx_strand_id
1 'polypeptide(L)'
;MNDMIKAERGKIISKKPTKILFVMGIILIVAYFFLFQFGYTSVFYNYDTGKMDTVSGFAAIEQRKENANMFAGKLTPDLLTLMEQRITEAQTATATKDENSAFSALHVYRDQAAILEYMTEPDGEMKSIEEAYPNHESIILGYCDGWDKMLSSMGNVLAILLCLLVVITLSPVFSEEYSCHTDSVIYAARYGKTKLVTAKIIASLETVIGMYIVFMLLNAALYMGIYGVQGWNVNIQSSLHYASSAYDLTFLQMFLISVALNILGLIAMTIITLFISAKLNAPVTALIASCVVCFLPVLFDFSESVPLLQKLQEVCPIFMLHMNGVFTTVKTYMGIQQPVIMLLFNLCLICLFYFLIRNTTKTVSYTHLTLP
;
A
#
# COMPACT_ATOMS: atom_id res chain seq x y z
N MET A 1 17.21 19.71 -22.72
CA MET A 1 16.81 19.05 -21.45
C MET A 1 16.00 17.78 -21.75
N ASN A 2 14.93 17.86 -22.54
CA ASN A 2 14.07 16.70 -22.87
C ASN A 2 14.83 15.53 -23.51
N ASP A 3 15.75 15.79 -24.44
CA ASP A 3 16.54 14.73 -25.08
C ASP A 3 17.47 14.03 -24.08
N MET A 4 18.03 14.78 -23.11
CA MET A 4 18.86 14.19 -22.04
C MET A 4 18.01 13.30 -21.13
N ILE A 5 16.82 13.74 -20.74
CA ILE A 5 15.88 12.95 -19.92
C ILE A 5 15.48 11.68 -20.67
N LYS A 6 15.14 11.79 -21.96
CA LYS A 6 14.78 10.64 -22.81
C LYS A 6 15.93 9.64 -22.93
N ALA A 7 17.17 10.12 -23.09
CA ALA A 7 18.36 9.28 -23.17
C ALA A 7 18.60 8.56 -21.83
N GLU A 8 18.56 9.26 -20.69
CA GLU A 8 18.79 8.66 -19.38
C GLU A 8 17.67 7.67 -19.02
N ARG A 9 16.41 8.00 -19.31
CA ARG A 9 15.29 7.05 -19.16
C ARG A 9 15.49 5.79 -20.02
N GLY A 10 15.93 5.96 -21.28
CA GLY A 10 16.26 4.86 -22.17
C GLY A 10 17.34 3.95 -21.59
N LYS A 11 18.40 4.52 -20.99
CA LYS A 11 19.44 3.74 -20.30
C LYS A 11 18.87 2.92 -19.15
N ILE A 12 18.03 3.52 -18.29
CA ILE A 12 17.43 2.84 -17.13
C ILE A 12 16.54 1.67 -17.58
N ILE A 13 15.62 1.92 -18.52
CA ILE A 13 14.65 0.91 -18.97
C ILE A 13 15.32 -0.20 -19.81
N SER A 14 16.39 0.11 -20.55
CA SER A 14 17.08 -0.88 -21.40
C SER A 14 17.85 -1.94 -20.62
N LYS A 15 18.18 -1.70 -19.35
CA LYS A 15 18.94 -2.64 -18.51
C LYS A 15 18.20 -3.95 -18.33
N LYS A 16 18.93 -5.07 -18.47
CA LYS A 16 18.38 -6.42 -18.29
C LYS A 16 17.72 -6.61 -16.92
N PRO A 17 18.32 -6.21 -15.77
CA PRO A 17 17.68 -6.35 -14.45
C PRO A 17 16.34 -5.61 -14.37
N THR A 18 16.25 -4.40 -14.90
CA THR A 18 15.01 -3.60 -14.92
C THR A 18 13.89 -4.30 -15.69
N LYS A 19 14.22 -4.83 -16.88
CA LYS A 19 13.23 -5.56 -17.71
C LYS A 19 12.76 -6.85 -17.06
N ILE A 20 13.70 -7.63 -16.50
CA ILE A 20 13.39 -8.88 -15.79
C ILE A 20 12.49 -8.59 -14.59
N LEU A 21 12.84 -7.60 -13.78
CA LEU A 21 12.07 -7.24 -12.60
C LEU A 21 10.67 -6.73 -12.96
N PHE A 22 10.54 -5.96 -14.04
CA PHE A 22 9.24 -5.50 -14.51
C PHE A 22 8.34 -6.66 -14.96
N VAL A 23 8.87 -7.60 -15.75
CA VAL A 23 8.11 -8.79 -16.19
C VAL A 23 7.79 -9.71 -15.00
N MET A 24 8.75 -9.95 -14.12
CA MET A 24 8.52 -10.71 -12.88
C MET A 24 7.44 -10.05 -12.01
N GLY A 25 7.42 -8.73 -11.92
CA GLY A 25 6.40 -8.00 -11.18
C GLY A 25 5.00 -8.25 -11.71
N ILE A 26 4.81 -8.22 -13.03
CA ILE A 26 3.53 -8.56 -13.66
C ILE A 26 3.13 -10.02 -13.31
N ILE A 27 4.06 -10.96 -13.46
CA ILE A 27 3.81 -12.37 -13.15
C ILE A 27 3.45 -12.55 -11.67
N LEU A 28 4.16 -11.89 -10.76
CA LEU A 28 3.91 -11.99 -9.32
C LEU A 28 2.55 -11.42 -8.93
N ILE A 29 2.14 -10.28 -9.49
CA ILE A 29 0.82 -9.68 -9.23
C ILE A 29 -0.28 -10.63 -9.69
N VAL A 30 -0.17 -11.18 -10.90
CA VAL A 30 -1.14 -12.12 -11.46
C VAL A 30 -1.15 -13.42 -10.65
N ALA A 31 0.02 -13.98 -10.34
CA ALA A 31 0.13 -15.22 -9.57
C ALA A 31 -0.44 -15.04 -8.15
N TYR A 32 -0.11 -13.94 -7.47
CA TYR A 32 -0.66 -13.64 -6.14
C TYR A 32 -2.18 -13.56 -6.18
N PHE A 33 -2.74 -12.87 -7.19
CA PHE A 33 -4.17 -12.77 -7.35
C PHE A 33 -4.83 -14.16 -7.50
N PHE A 34 -4.37 -15.01 -8.42
CA PHE A 34 -4.98 -16.32 -8.66
C PHE A 34 -4.73 -17.33 -7.55
N LEU A 35 -3.55 -17.31 -6.91
CA LEU A 35 -3.20 -18.28 -5.88
C LEU A 35 -3.83 -17.95 -4.51
N PHE A 36 -3.94 -16.66 -4.16
CA PHE A 36 -4.31 -16.26 -2.80
C PHE A 36 -5.63 -15.51 -2.73
N GLN A 37 -6.11 -14.94 -3.82
CA GLN A 37 -7.29 -14.07 -3.78
C GLN A 37 -8.51 -14.64 -4.53
N PHE A 38 -8.30 -15.40 -5.60
CA PHE A 38 -9.40 -15.85 -6.46
C PHE A 38 -10.01 -17.18 -6.03
N GLY A 39 -9.30 -18.08 -5.43
CA GLY A 39 -9.68 -19.48 -5.25
C GLY A 39 -10.37 -19.82 -3.93
N TYR A 40 -11.00 -18.87 -3.23
CA TYR A 40 -11.56 -19.19 -1.93
C TYR A 40 -12.99 -19.77 -2.00
N THR A 41 -13.33 -20.54 -0.97
CA THR A 41 -14.66 -21.07 -0.72
C THR A 41 -15.42 -20.12 0.19
N SER A 42 -16.66 -19.78 -0.13
CA SER A 42 -17.56 -19.06 0.74
C SER A 42 -18.58 -20.02 1.34
N VAL A 43 -18.85 -19.82 2.62
CA VAL A 43 -19.93 -20.52 3.33
C VAL A 43 -21.11 -19.55 3.43
N PHE A 44 -22.32 -20.04 3.26
CA PHE A 44 -23.53 -19.23 3.44
C PHE A 44 -24.63 -20.04 4.12
N TYR A 45 -25.54 -19.32 4.77
CA TYR A 45 -26.70 -19.92 5.37
C TYR A 45 -27.84 -20.00 4.35
N ASN A 46 -28.28 -21.22 4.04
CA ASN A 46 -29.39 -21.45 3.13
C ASN A 46 -30.70 -21.44 3.92
N TYR A 47 -31.48 -20.40 3.74
CA TYR A 47 -32.76 -20.19 4.46
C TYR A 47 -33.83 -21.22 4.09
N ASP A 48 -33.78 -21.81 2.86
CA ASP A 48 -34.75 -22.79 2.41
C ASP A 48 -34.51 -24.14 3.08
N THR A 49 -33.27 -24.50 3.29
CA THR A 49 -32.90 -25.82 3.86
C THR A 49 -32.56 -25.74 5.36
N GLY A 50 -32.39 -24.53 5.92
CA GLY A 50 -31.95 -24.32 7.30
C GLY A 50 -30.54 -24.85 7.58
N LYS A 51 -29.65 -24.92 6.56
CA LYS A 51 -28.30 -25.49 6.68
C LYS A 51 -27.25 -24.55 6.12
N MET A 52 -26.01 -24.78 6.57
CA MET A 52 -24.84 -24.14 5.98
C MET A 52 -24.42 -24.90 4.71
N ASP A 53 -24.37 -24.18 3.61
CA ASP A 53 -23.87 -24.67 2.32
C ASP A 53 -22.56 -23.99 1.95
N THR A 54 -21.77 -24.61 1.05
CA THR A 54 -20.49 -24.08 0.59
C THR A 54 -20.49 -23.92 -0.92
N VAL A 55 -19.97 -22.79 -1.37
CA VAL A 55 -19.77 -22.48 -2.79
C VAL A 55 -18.35 -22.00 -3.01
N SER A 56 -17.82 -22.16 -4.22
CA SER A 56 -16.46 -21.79 -4.58
C SER A 56 -16.39 -20.98 -5.88
N GLY A 57 -15.29 -20.28 -6.09
CA GLY A 57 -15.04 -19.50 -7.28
C GLY A 57 -16.03 -18.34 -7.47
N PHE A 58 -16.57 -18.15 -8.66
CA PHE A 58 -17.49 -17.05 -8.96
C PHE A 58 -18.81 -17.13 -8.18
N ALA A 59 -19.31 -18.33 -7.89
CA ALA A 59 -20.51 -18.49 -7.07
C ALA A 59 -20.26 -18.00 -5.63
N ALA A 60 -19.06 -18.16 -5.09
CA ALA A 60 -18.71 -17.64 -3.78
C ALA A 60 -18.68 -16.09 -3.78
N ILE A 61 -18.22 -15.47 -4.86
CA ILE A 61 -18.21 -14.00 -5.00
C ILE A 61 -19.66 -13.48 -5.06
N GLU A 62 -20.51 -14.10 -5.85
CA GLU A 62 -21.91 -13.67 -5.98
C GLU A 62 -22.66 -13.84 -4.65
N GLN A 63 -22.45 -14.95 -3.95
CA GLN A 63 -23.04 -15.20 -2.63
C GLN A 63 -22.59 -14.14 -1.60
N ARG A 64 -21.31 -13.76 -1.59
CA ARG A 64 -20.84 -12.70 -0.72
C ARG A 64 -21.46 -11.33 -1.04
N LYS A 65 -21.68 -11.09 -2.33
CA LYS A 65 -22.32 -9.87 -2.80
C LYS A 65 -23.80 -9.83 -2.38
N GLU A 66 -24.51 -10.94 -2.47
CA GLU A 66 -25.87 -11.07 -1.98
C GLU A 66 -25.93 -10.84 -0.47
N ASN A 67 -25.05 -11.49 0.30
CA ASN A 67 -24.96 -11.32 1.75
C ASN A 67 -24.68 -9.86 2.15
N ALA A 68 -23.74 -9.19 1.48
CA ALA A 68 -23.42 -7.81 1.75
C ALA A 68 -24.56 -6.83 1.35
N ASN A 69 -25.24 -7.12 0.25
CA ASN A 69 -26.36 -6.31 -0.24
C ASN A 69 -27.60 -6.41 0.66
N MET A 70 -27.76 -7.51 1.41
CA MET A 70 -28.82 -7.64 2.41
C MET A 70 -28.74 -6.55 3.48
N PHE A 71 -27.53 -6.07 3.79
CA PHE A 71 -27.26 -5.02 4.78
C PHE A 71 -26.82 -3.70 4.13
N ALA A 72 -27.10 -3.52 2.83
CA ALA A 72 -26.72 -2.31 2.13
C ALA A 72 -27.62 -1.13 2.51
N GLY A 73 -27.01 0.00 2.76
CA GLY A 73 -27.71 1.24 3.10
C GLY A 73 -27.08 1.98 4.26
N LYS A 74 -27.80 2.97 4.78
CA LYS A 74 -27.36 3.76 5.92
C LYS A 74 -27.41 2.91 7.20
N LEU A 75 -26.34 2.94 8.00
CA LEU A 75 -26.29 2.29 9.30
C LEU A 75 -27.33 2.94 10.24
N THR A 76 -28.31 2.15 10.66
CA THR A 76 -29.41 2.55 11.55
C THR A 76 -29.58 1.51 12.66
N PRO A 77 -30.22 1.84 13.78
CA PRO A 77 -30.51 0.86 14.82
C PRO A 77 -31.28 -0.36 14.30
N ASP A 78 -32.24 -0.16 13.37
CA ASP A 78 -32.98 -1.26 12.75
C ASP A 78 -32.06 -2.20 11.94
N LEU A 79 -31.09 -1.62 11.24
CA LEU A 79 -30.10 -2.41 10.48
C LEU A 79 -29.17 -3.20 11.41
N LEU A 80 -28.75 -2.61 12.53
CA LEU A 80 -27.97 -3.32 13.56
C LEU A 80 -28.73 -4.50 14.13
N THR A 81 -30.01 -4.31 14.47
CA THR A 81 -30.88 -5.39 14.95
C THR A 81 -31.03 -6.50 13.90
N LEU A 82 -31.16 -6.15 12.62
CA LEU A 82 -31.21 -7.13 11.54
C LEU A 82 -29.90 -7.91 11.43
N MET A 83 -28.74 -7.25 11.54
CA MET A 83 -27.43 -7.90 11.53
C MET A 83 -27.31 -8.89 12.68
N GLU A 84 -27.64 -8.48 13.90
CA GLU A 84 -27.61 -9.32 15.10
C GLU A 84 -28.52 -10.54 14.95
N GLN A 85 -29.76 -10.34 14.49
CA GLN A 85 -30.70 -11.42 14.23
C GLN A 85 -30.14 -12.43 13.23
N ARG A 86 -29.63 -11.98 12.09
CA ARG A 86 -29.12 -12.87 11.03
C ARG A 86 -27.86 -13.64 11.45
N ILE A 87 -26.99 -13.00 12.20
CA ILE A 87 -25.78 -13.66 12.75
C ILE A 87 -26.19 -14.71 13.78
N THR A 88 -27.15 -14.39 14.67
CA THR A 88 -27.67 -15.31 15.69
C THR A 88 -28.39 -16.50 15.06
N GLU A 89 -29.20 -16.28 14.02
CA GLU A 89 -29.85 -17.35 13.24
C GLU A 89 -28.81 -18.31 12.63
N ALA A 90 -27.77 -17.76 12.01
CA ALA A 90 -26.69 -18.56 11.44
C ALA A 90 -25.89 -19.32 12.51
N GLN A 91 -25.62 -18.71 13.65
CA GLN A 91 -24.94 -19.35 14.78
C GLN A 91 -25.76 -20.49 15.39
N THR A 92 -27.06 -20.27 15.62
CA THR A 92 -27.96 -21.29 16.17
C THR A 92 -28.12 -22.50 15.25
N ALA A 93 -28.19 -22.28 13.94
CA ALA A 93 -28.26 -23.34 12.95
C ALA A 93 -26.99 -24.20 12.93
N THR A 94 -25.86 -23.67 13.33
CA THR A 94 -24.56 -24.35 13.36
C THR A 94 -24.26 -25.01 14.71
N ALA A 95 -24.74 -24.46 15.81
CA ALA A 95 -24.49 -24.94 17.16
C ALA A 95 -24.98 -26.39 17.40
N THR A 96 -25.86 -26.92 16.55
CA THR A 96 -26.35 -28.30 16.64
C THR A 96 -25.40 -29.33 16.05
N LYS A 97 -24.25 -28.97 15.44
CA LYS A 97 -23.48 -29.89 14.62
C LYS A 97 -22.01 -30.09 14.92
N ASP A 98 -21.28 -29.10 15.42
CA ASP A 98 -19.87 -29.18 15.83
C ASP A 98 -19.31 -27.78 16.13
N GLU A 99 -18.26 -27.66 16.99
CA GLU A 99 -17.54 -26.39 17.24
C GLU A 99 -16.99 -25.72 15.97
N ASN A 100 -16.58 -26.51 14.99
CA ASN A 100 -16.13 -26.01 13.68
C ASN A 100 -17.23 -25.33 12.85
N SER A 101 -18.49 -25.66 13.07
CA SER A 101 -19.60 -25.07 12.35
C SER A 101 -20.05 -23.72 12.92
N ALA A 102 -19.88 -23.49 14.22
CA ALA A 102 -20.12 -22.17 14.84
C ALA A 102 -19.12 -21.11 14.32
N PHE A 103 -17.86 -21.50 14.09
CA PHE A 103 -16.84 -20.66 13.45
C PHE A 103 -17.22 -20.32 12.00
N SER A 104 -17.87 -21.25 11.29
CA SER A 104 -18.33 -21.03 9.91
C SER A 104 -19.43 -19.97 9.82
N ALA A 105 -20.32 -19.86 10.84
CA ALA A 105 -21.41 -18.88 10.84
C ALA A 105 -20.91 -17.42 10.91
N LEU A 106 -19.87 -17.17 11.72
CA LEU A 106 -19.23 -15.85 11.79
C LEU A 106 -18.58 -15.46 10.46
N HIS A 107 -18.11 -16.46 9.67
CA HIS A 107 -17.50 -16.20 8.38
C HIS A 107 -18.50 -15.79 7.29
N VAL A 108 -19.77 -16.15 7.43
CA VAL A 108 -20.84 -15.75 6.49
C VAL A 108 -21.02 -14.23 6.50
N TYR A 109 -21.11 -13.66 7.71
CA TYR A 109 -21.39 -12.25 7.96
C TYR A 109 -20.22 -11.55 8.66
N ARG A 110 -18.98 -11.90 8.31
CA ARG A 110 -17.77 -11.46 9.03
C ARG A 110 -17.61 -9.95 9.09
N ASP A 111 -18.00 -9.23 8.02
CA ASP A 111 -17.87 -7.79 7.96
C ASP A 111 -18.90 -7.13 8.90
N GLN A 112 -20.13 -7.67 8.94
CA GLN A 112 -21.20 -7.24 9.85
C GLN A 112 -20.89 -7.61 11.30
N ALA A 113 -20.34 -8.80 11.52
CA ALA A 113 -19.91 -9.23 12.85
C ALA A 113 -18.82 -8.32 13.43
N ALA A 114 -17.88 -7.87 12.61
CA ALA A 114 -16.85 -6.92 13.04
C ALA A 114 -17.42 -5.54 13.45
N ILE A 115 -18.46 -5.07 12.76
CA ILE A 115 -19.14 -3.83 13.14
C ILE A 115 -19.84 -4.01 14.50
N LEU A 116 -20.57 -5.11 14.69
CA LEU A 116 -21.26 -5.39 15.95
C LEU A 116 -20.25 -5.58 17.10
N GLU A 117 -19.16 -6.31 16.86
CA GLU A 117 -18.08 -6.50 17.84
C GLU A 117 -17.47 -5.16 18.28
N TYR A 118 -17.22 -4.26 17.34
CA TYR A 118 -16.69 -2.92 17.64
C TYR A 118 -17.69 -2.06 18.42
N MET A 119 -18.98 -2.21 18.14
CA MET A 119 -20.04 -1.45 18.81
C MET A 119 -20.44 -2.03 20.17
N THR A 120 -20.06 -3.28 20.49
CA THR A 120 -20.39 -3.94 21.76
C THR A 120 -19.32 -3.66 22.80
N GLU A 121 -19.71 -3.20 23.97
CA GLU A 121 -18.83 -3.01 25.12
C GLU A 121 -18.48 -4.35 25.80
N PRO A 122 -17.41 -4.40 26.63
CA PRO A 122 -17.03 -5.64 27.35
C PRO A 122 -18.10 -6.16 28.32
N ASP A 123 -19.02 -5.31 28.74
CA ASP A 123 -20.18 -5.67 29.59
C ASP A 123 -21.38 -6.22 28.80
N GLY A 124 -21.28 -6.20 27.46
CA GLY A 124 -22.29 -6.68 26.52
C GLY A 124 -23.31 -5.62 26.10
N GLU A 125 -23.21 -4.39 26.58
CA GLU A 125 -24.06 -3.30 26.12
C GLU A 125 -23.61 -2.77 24.75
N MET A 126 -24.57 -2.42 23.88
CA MET A 126 -24.28 -1.87 22.55
C MET A 126 -24.21 -0.35 22.62
N LYS A 127 -23.11 0.22 22.15
CA LYS A 127 -22.95 1.67 21.97
C LYS A 127 -23.97 2.21 20.98
N SER A 128 -24.34 3.47 21.17
CA SER A 128 -25.06 4.19 20.11
C SER A 128 -24.14 4.39 18.89
N ILE A 129 -24.72 4.60 17.70
CA ILE A 129 -23.95 4.83 16.48
C ILE A 129 -23.09 6.09 16.61
N GLU A 130 -23.61 7.13 17.26
CA GLU A 130 -22.93 8.40 17.52
C GLU A 130 -21.76 8.24 18.49
N GLU A 131 -21.85 7.33 19.46
CA GLU A 131 -20.75 7.02 20.38
C GLU A 131 -19.66 6.18 19.72
N ALA A 132 -20.04 5.19 18.91
CA ALA A 132 -19.09 4.34 18.19
C ALA A 132 -18.36 5.11 17.08
N TYR A 133 -19.06 6.00 16.39
CA TYR A 133 -18.56 6.73 15.23
C TYR A 133 -18.79 8.25 15.33
N PRO A 134 -18.17 8.94 16.29
CA PRO A 134 -18.48 10.35 16.61
C PRO A 134 -18.10 11.34 15.49
N ASN A 135 -17.27 10.94 14.55
CA ASN A 135 -16.83 11.81 13.45
C ASN A 135 -17.59 11.57 12.14
N HIS A 136 -18.61 10.71 12.14
CA HIS A 136 -19.36 10.35 10.95
C HIS A 136 -20.75 10.99 10.95
N GLU A 137 -21.10 11.68 9.87
CA GLU A 137 -22.48 12.16 9.68
C GLU A 137 -23.44 11.00 9.34
N SER A 138 -22.97 10.05 8.58
CA SER A 138 -23.70 8.81 8.28
C SER A 138 -22.75 7.76 7.73
N ILE A 139 -22.93 6.52 8.10
CA ILE A 139 -22.18 5.39 7.57
C ILE A 139 -23.06 4.67 6.55
N ILE A 140 -22.58 4.56 5.33
CA ILE A 140 -23.25 3.81 4.25
C ILE A 140 -22.51 2.50 4.08
N LEU A 141 -23.21 1.40 4.31
CA LEU A 141 -22.70 0.04 4.15
C LEU A 141 -23.06 -0.55 2.79
N GLY A 142 -22.30 -1.53 2.35
CA GLY A 142 -22.56 -2.25 1.12
C GLY A 142 -21.41 -3.16 0.71
N TYR A 143 -21.57 -3.84 -0.42
CA TYR A 143 -20.53 -4.71 -0.96
C TYR A 143 -19.31 -3.92 -1.42
N CYS A 144 -18.13 -4.29 -0.92
CA CYS A 144 -16.88 -3.57 -1.15
C CYS A 144 -15.65 -4.46 -1.43
N ASP A 145 -15.84 -5.79 -1.61
CA ASP A 145 -14.74 -6.77 -1.72
C ASP A 145 -13.71 -6.40 -2.79
N GLY A 146 -14.14 -5.88 -3.94
CA GLY A 146 -13.23 -5.47 -5.00
C GLY A 146 -12.26 -4.37 -4.57
N TRP A 147 -12.78 -3.36 -3.86
CA TRP A 147 -12.00 -2.23 -3.35
C TRP A 147 -11.13 -2.64 -2.16
N ASP A 148 -11.69 -3.36 -1.19
CA ASP A 148 -10.97 -3.80 0.00
C ASP A 148 -9.78 -4.68 -0.36
N LYS A 149 -10.00 -5.71 -1.18
CA LYS A 149 -8.94 -6.63 -1.62
C LYS A 149 -7.89 -5.94 -2.52
N MET A 150 -8.32 -5.04 -3.40
CA MET A 150 -7.40 -4.24 -4.22
C MET A 150 -6.49 -3.38 -3.35
N LEU A 151 -7.04 -2.65 -2.39
CA LEU A 151 -6.28 -1.82 -1.45
C LEU A 151 -5.35 -2.66 -0.58
N SER A 152 -5.83 -3.81 -0.09
CA SER A 152 -5.00 -4.76 0.65
C SER A 152 -3.81 -5.25 -0.17
N SER A 153 -4.03 -5.61 -1.43
CA SER A 153 -2.95 -6.00 -2.35
C SER A 153 -1.96 -4.87 -2.61
N MET A 154 -2.45 -3.63 -2.75
CA MET A 154 -1.60 -2.43 -2.91
C MET A 154 -0.68 -2.25 -1.71
N GLY A 155 -1.19 -2.34 -0.50
CA GLY A 155 -0.41 -2.15 0.72
C GLY A 155 0.54 -3.31 1.05
N ASN A 156 0.34 -4.49 0.52
CA ASN A 156 1.15 -5.66 0.81
C ASN A 156 2.11 -6.00 -0.34
N VAL A 157 1.63 -6.76 -1.31
CA VAL A 157 2.47 -7.32 -2.38
C VAL A 157 3.04 -6.24 -3.30
N LEU A 158 2.19 -5.30 -3.70
CA LEU A 158 2.62 -4.23 -4.60
C LEU A 158 3.63 -3.30 -3.93
N ALA A 159 3.46 -3.00 -2.63
CA ALA A 159 4.39 -2.18 -1.87
C ALA A 159 5.82 -2.79 -1.85
N ILE A 160 5.94 -4.08 -1.51
CA ILE A 160 7.22 -4.78 -1.48
C ILE A 160 7.87 -4.82 -2.87
N LEU A 161 7.08 -5.14 -3.89
CA LEU A 161 7.54 -5.20 -5.28
C LEU A 161 8.05 -3.84 -5.76
N LEU A 162 7.37 -2.76 -5.45
CA LEU A 162 7.77 -1.39 -5.80
C LEU A 162 9.06 -0.98 -5.09
N CYS A 163 9.22 -1.32 -3.81
CA CYS A 163 10.46 -1.07 -3.07
C CYS A 163 11.66 -1.76 -3.74
N LEU A 164 11.53 -3.05 -4.07
CA LEU A 164 12.57 -3.81 -4.77
C LEU A 164 12.86 -3.22 -6.15
N LEU A 165 11.81 -2.81 -6.88
CA LEU A 165 11.93 -2.19 -8.19
C LEU A 165 12.74 -0.89 -8.13
N VAL A 166 12.43 0.00 -7.19
CA VAL A 166 13.17 1.25 -6.99
C VAL A 166 14.64 0.97 -6.72
N VAL A 167 14.95 0.12 -5.74
CA VAL A 167 16.30 -0.14 -5.29
C VAL A 167 17.14 -0.81 -6.38
N ILE A 168 16.64 -1.87 -7.03
CA ILE A 168 17.37 -2.61 -8.06
C ILE A 168 17.57 -1.76 -9.34
N THR A 169 16.55 -1.00 -9.72
CA THR A 169 16.59 -0.22 -10.95
C THR A 169 17.49 1.01 -10.82
N LEU A 170 17.49 1.67 -9.65
CA LEU A 170 18.13 2.98 -9.50
C LEU A 170 19.49 2.95 -8.81
N SER A 171 19.83 1.90 -8.07
CA SER A 171 21.16 1.78 -7.45
C SER A 171 22.32 1.94 -8.44
N PRO A 172 22.26 1.50 -9.73
CA PRO A 172 23.36 1.67 -10.66
C PRO A 172 23.36 3.00 -11.45
N VAL A 173 22.44 3.95 -11.19
CA VAL A 173 22.27 5.16 -12.02
C VAL A 173 23.48 6.09 -11.99
N PHE A 174 24.12 6.24 -10.85
CA PHE A 174 25.38 6.99 -10.69
C PHE A 174 26.58 6.06 -10.47
N SER A 175 26.43 5.06 -9.61
CA SER A 175 27.53 4.18 -9.20
C SER A 175 28.15 3.37 -10.34
N GLU A 176 27.40 3.06 -11.39
CA GLU A 176 27.92 2.40 -12.59
C GLU A 176 28.86 3.31 -13.38
N GLU A 177 28.60 4.62 -13.42
CA GLU A 177 29.49 5.58 -14.11
C GLU A 177 30.84 5.68 -13.41
N TYR A 178 30.86 5.61 -12.07
CA TYR A 178 32.10 5.56 -11.29
C TYR A 178 32.85 4.25 -11.53
N SER A 179 32.15 3.12 -11.51
CA SER A 179 32.77 1.81 -11.72
C SER A 179 33.36 1.62 -13.16
N CYS A 180 32.76 2.30 -14.13
CA CYS A 180 33.21 2.30 -15.53
C CYS A 180 34.21 3.44 -15.83
N HIS A 181 34.60 4.27 -14.86
CA HIS A 181 35.48 5.44 -15.01
C HIS A 181 34.99 6.46 -16.06
N THR A 182 33.67 6.50 -16.34
CA THR A 182 33.08 7.45 -17.29
C THR A 182 32.71 8.79 -16.63
N ASP A 183 32.73 8.84 -15.31
CA ASP A 183 32.42 10.01 -14.49
C ASP A 183 33.35 11.19 -14.81
N SER A 184 34.64 10.97 -15.03
CA SER A 184 35.63 11.99 -15.39
C SER A 184 35.24 12.70 -16.69
N VAL A 185 34.84 11.95 -17.73
CA VAL A 185 34.40 12.50 -19.02
C VAL A 185 33.07 13.27 -18.85
N ILE A 186 32.14 12.74 -18.07
CA ILE A 186 30.84 13.37 -17.77
C ILE A 186 31.07 14.70 -17.06
N TYR A 187 31.92 14.74 -16.03
CA TYR A 187 32.20 15.94 -15.25
C TYR A 187 33.02 16.99 -15.99
N ALA A 188 33.79 16.61 -17.02
CA ALA A 188 34.47 17.55 -17.92
C ALA A 188 33.48 18.24 -18.88
N ALA A 189 32.33 17.62 -19.17
CA ALA A 189 31.32 18.19 -20.05
C ALA A 189 30.63 19.41 -19.46
N ARG A 190 30.31 20.43 -20.29
CA ARG A 190 29.71 21.72 -19.90
C ARG A 190 28.46 21.61 -19.00
N TYR A 191 27.68 20.54 -19.15
CA TYR A 191 26.40 20.34 -18.43
C TYR A 191 26.38 19.06 -17.56
N GLY A 192 27.50 18.34 -17.45
CA GLY A 192 27.58 17.07 -16.75
C GLY A 192 27.24 17.15 -15.26
N LYS A 193 27.67 18.23 -14.60
CA LYS A 193 27.46 18.45 -13.15
C LYS A 193 26.11 19.08 -12.78
N THR A 194 25.36 19.57 -13.75
CA THR A 194 24.13 20.34 -13.48
C THR A 194 22.91 19.75 -14.20
N LYS A 195 22.82 19.96 -15.52
CA LYS A 195 21.66 19.52 -16.29
C LYS A 195 21.54 18.01 -16.38
N LEU A 196 22.68 17.28 -16.47
CA LEU A 196 22.65 15.82 -16.54
C LEU A 196 22.18 15.19 -15.23
N VAL A 197 22.64 15.71 -14.08
CA VAL A 197 22.16 15.23 -12.76
C VAL A 197 20.66 15.41 -12.62
N THR A 198 20.15 16.59 -13.01
CA THR A 198 18.72 16.85 -13.02
C THR A 198 17.99 15.91 -13.98
N ALA A 199 18.54 15.67 -15.16
CA ALA A 199 17.96 14.75 -16.15
C ALA A 199 17.88 13.31 -15.61
N LYS A 200 18.92 12.85 -14.91
CA LYS A 200 18.92 11.51 -14.25
C LYS A 200 17.83 11.41 -13.17
N ILE A 201 17.69 12.42 -12.33
CA ILE A 201 16.66 12.43 -11.28
C ILE A 201 15.26 12.37 -11.92
N ILE A 202 14.99 13.23 -12.90
CA ILE A 202 13.67 13.26 -13.57
C ILE A 202 13.41 11.92 -14.30
N ALA A 203 14.39 11.41 -15.06
CA ALA A 203 14.26 10.14 -15.77
C ALA A 203 14.00 8.95 -14.82
N SER A 204 14.63 8.95 -13.63
CA SER A 204 14.40 7.95 -12.60
C SER A 204 12.98 8.04 -12.03
N LEU A 205 12.51 9.24 -11.72
CA LEU A 205 11.14 9.49 -11.25
C LEU A 205 10.10 9.07 -12.30
N GLU A 206 10.27 9.48 -13.56
CA GLU A 206 9.38 9.08 -14.66
C GLU A 206 9.33 7.56 -14.82
N THR A 207 10.48 6.88 -14.69
CA THR A 207 10.54 5.42 -14.80
C THR A 207 9.80 4.73 -13.66
N VAL A 208 10.05 5.13 -12.42
CA VAL A 208 9.42 4.52 -11.22
C VAL A 208 7.92 4.78 -11.20
N ILE A 209 7.49 6.02 -11.43
CA ILE A 209 6.06 6.39 -11.46
C ILE A 209 5.35 5.68 -12.62
N GLY A 210 6.00 5.59 -13.78
CA GLY A 210 5.43 4.87 -14.93
C GLY A 210 5.21 3.39 -14.63
N MET A 211 6.18 2.72 -14.00
CA MET A 211 6.05 1.32 -13.58
C MET A 211 4.97 1.14 -12.49
N TYR A 212 4.92 2.07 -11.52
CA TYR A 212 3.85 2.08 -10.50
C TYR A 212 2.47 2.15 -11.14
N ILE A 213 2.25 3.08 -12.08
CA ILE A 213 0.97 3.23 -12.77
C ILE A 213 0.57 1.93 -13.49
N VAL A 214 1.51 1.29 -14.19
CA VAL A 214 1.23 0.01 -14.87
C VAL A 214 0.83 -1.09 -13.89
N PHE A 215 1.57 -1.24 -12.79
CA PHE A 215 1.28 -2.25 -11.78
C PHE A 215 -0.03 -1.98 -11.05
N MET A 216 -0.32 -0.72 -10.72
CA MET A 216 -1.55 -0.29 -10.09
C MET A 216 -2.76 -0.53 -11.01
N LEU A 217 -2.66 -0.19 -12.29
CA LEU A 217 -3.72 -0.44 -13.26
C LEU A 217 -3.96 -1.94 -13.46
N LEU A 218 -2.89 -2.75 -13.52
CA LEU A 218 -3.02 -4.21 -13.60
C LEU A 218 -3.71 -4.78 -12.35
N ASN A 219 -3.29 -4.32 -11.16
CA ASN A 219 -3.92 -4.70 -9.90
C ASN A 219 -5.41 -4.33 -9.88
N ALA A 220 -5.74 -3.09 -10.22
CA ALA A 220 -7.12 -2.63 -10.31
C ALA A 220 -7.95 -3.44 -11.31
N ALA A 221 -7.40 -3.71 -12.49
CA ALA A 221 -8.09 -4.49 -13.53
C ALA A 221 -8.41 -5.92 -13.07
N LEU A 222 -7.50 -6.59 -12.35
CA LEU A 222 -7.72 -7.94 -11.82
C LEU A 222 -8.84 -7.94 -10.76
N TYR A 223 -8.75 -7.07 -9.76
CA TYR A 223 -9.72 -7.05 -8.67
C TYR A 223 -11.09 -6.52 -9.11
N MET A 224 -11.14 -5.40 -9.82
CA MET A 224 -12.40 -4.85 -10.31
C MET A 224 -13.04 -5.71 -11.40
N GLY A 225 -12.23 -6.39 -12.22
CA GLY A 225 -12.72 -7.30 -13.25
C GLY A 225 -13.39 -8.57 -12.70
N ILE A 226 -12.94 -9.04 -11.55
CA ILE A 226 -13.43 -10.31 -10.94
C ILE A 226 -14.48 -10.01 -9.85
N TYR A 227 -14.21 -9.07 -8.93
CA TYR A 227 -15.10 -8.77 -7.79
C TYR A 227 -16.12 -7.67 -8.11
N GLY A 228 -15.93 -6.94 -9.21
CA GLY A 228 -16.79 -5.82 -9.60
C GLY A 228 -16.34 -4.47 -9.06
N VAL A 229 -16.86 -3.41 -9.67
CA VAL A 229 -16.52 -2.00 -9.36
C VAL A 229 -17.39 -1.43 -8.23
N GLN A 230 -18.40 -2.18 -7.79
CA GLN A 230 -19.35 -1.73 -6.74
C GLN A 230 -18.63 -1.41 -5.44
N GLY A 231 -19.20 -0.50 -4.64
CA GLY A 231 -18.66 -0.17 -3.32
C GLY A 231 -17.72 1.03 -3.29
N TRP A 232 -17.49 1.74 -4.41
CA TRP A 232 -16.64 2.93 -4.45
C TRP A 232 -17.11 4.05 -3.54
N ASN A 233 -18.44 4.14 -3.31
CA ASN A 233 -19.14 5.17 -2.54
C ASN A 233 -19.59 4.73 -1.15
N VAL A 234 -19.31 3.49 -0.73
CA VAL A 234 -19.59 3.04 0.64
C VAL A 234 -18.44 3.40 1.56
N ASN A 235 -18.76 3.56 2.85
CA ASN A 235 -17.76 3.85 3.87
C ASN A 235 -16.85 2.65 4.12
N ILE A 236 -15.58 2.91 4.44
CA ILE A 236 -14.57 1.88 4.66
C ILE A 236 -14.95 0.93 5.79
N GLN A 237 -15.78 1.36 6.74
CA GLN A 237 -16.34 0.55 7.82
C GLN A 237 -17.15 -0.65 7.32
N SER A 238 -17.52 -0.68 6.05
CA SER A 238 -18.16 -1.86 5.41
C SER A 238 -17.27 -3.09 5.35
N SER A 239 -15.97 -2.96 5.54
CA SER A 239 -15.00 -4.07 5.60
C SER A 239 -14.57 -4.38 7.02
N LEU A 240 -14.40 -5.66 7.31
CA LEU A 240 -13.81 -6.18 8.54
C LEU A 240 -12.51 -5.44 8.95
N HIS A 241 -11.66 -5.09 7.96
CA HIS A 241 -10.37 -4.47 8.22
C HIS A 241 -10.48 -3.03 8.78
N TYR A 242 -11.59 -2.36 8.52
CA TYR A 242 -11.80 -0.94 8.86
C TYR A 242 -13.06 -0.69 9.70
N ALA A 243 -13.71 -1.74 10.19
CA ALA A 243 -14.94 -1.62 10.99
C ALA A 243 -14.76 -0.68 12.20
N SER A 244 -13.58 -0.67 12.83
CA SER A 244 -13.24 0.22 13.95
C SER A 244 -12.61 1.55 13.54
N SER A 245 -12.51 1.85 12.24
CA SER A 245 -11.87 3.07 11.77
C SER A 245 -12.67 4.31 12.12
N ALA A 246 -12.02 5.32 12.69
CA ALA A 246 -12.63 6.62 12.97
C ALA A 246 -12.51 7.63 11.80
N TYR A 247 -11.99 7.18 10.63
CA TYR A 247 -11.96 8.00 9.43
C TYR A 247 -13.29 7.93 8.68
N ASP A 248 -13.92 9.07 8.47
CA ASP A 248 -15.12 9.17 7.61
C ASP A 248 -14.69 9.26 6.13
N LEU A 249 -14.41 8.10 5.55
CA LEU A 249 -13.94 7.97 4.18
C LEU A 249 -14.73 6.91 3.43
N THR A 250 -14.97 7.17 2.15
CA THR A 250 -15.40 6.13 1.21
C THR A 250 -14.19 5.36 0.67
N PHE A 251 -14.41 4.16 0.12
CA PHE A 251 -13.34 3.38 -0.51
C PHE A 251 -12.65 4.14 -1.64
N LEU A 252 -13.38 4.94 -2.44
CA LEU A 252 -12.76 5.76 -3.48
C LEU A 252 -11.86 6.84 -2.88
N GLN A 253 -12.28 7.51 -1.82
CA GLN A 253 -11.47 8.53 -1.15
C GLN A 253 -10.21 7.92 -0.55
N MET A 254 -10.35 6.78 0.15
CA MET A 254 -9.20 6.02 0.67
C MET A 254 -8.22 5.61 -0.43
N PHE A 255 -8.72 5.14 -1.58
CA PHE A 255 -7.90 4.79 -2.74
C PHE A 255 -7.12 6.00 -3.27
N LEU A 256 -7.77 7.14 -3.47
CA LEU A 256 -7.12 8.35 -3.97
C LEU A 256 -6.04 8.86 -3.02
N ILE A 257 -6.31 8.86 -1.71
CA ILE A 257 -5.32 9.21 -0.68
C ILE A 257 -4.15 8.23 -0.71
N SER A 258 -4.43 6.93 -0.76
CA SER A 258 -3.38 5.89 -0.83
C SER A 258 -2.49 6.05 -2.06
N VAL A 259 -3.07 6.31 -3.24
CA VAL A 259 -2.30 6.56 -4.48
C VAL A 259 -1.41 7.79 -4.33
N ALA A 260 -1.92 8.88 -3.78
CA ALA A 260 -1.13 10.11 -3.59
C ALA A 260 0.04 9.89 -2.62
N LEU A 261 -0.19 9.21 -1.51
CA LEU A 261 0.84 8.90 -0.52
C LEU A 261 1.85 7.88 -1.07
N ASN A 262 1.41 6.87 -1.82
CA ASN A 262 2.29 5.92 -2.49
C ASN A 262 3.25 6.63 -3.46
N ILE A 263 2.74 7.56 -4.28
CA ILE A 263 3.56 8.35 -5.20
C ILE A 263 4.61 9.15 -4.42
N LEU A 264 4.22 9.79 -3.32
CA LEU A 264 5.15 10.55 -2.48
C LEU A 264 6.22 9.65 -1.85
N GLY A 265 5.83 8.49 -1.33
CA GLY A 265 6.75 7.47 -0.79
C GLY A 265 7.75 6.99 -1.84
N LEU A 266 7.28 6.72 -3.06
CA LEU A 266 8.13 6.32 -4.19
C LEU A 266 9.11 7.43 -4.59
N ILE A 267 8.68 8.70 -4.59
CA ILE A 267 9.58 9.84 -4.83
C ILE A 267 10.67 9.89 -3.75
N ALA A 268 10.30 9.77 -2.47
CA ALA A 268 11.26 9.80 -1.37
C ALA A 268 12.28 8.65 -1.48
N MET A 269 11.81 7.41 -1.71
CA MET A 269 12.68 6.25 -1.89
C MET A 269 13.60 6.39 -3.11
N THR A 270 13.07 6.92 -4.22
CA THR A 270 13.86 7.21 -5.43
C THR A 270 15.00 8.16 -5.14
N ILE A 271 14.72 9.29 -4.47
CA ILE A 271 15.74 10.30 -4.15
C ILE A 271 16.78 9.76 -3.17
N ILE A 272 16.36 9.00 -2.14
CA ILE A 272 17.29 8.34 -1.20
C ILE A 272 18.20 7.35 -1.94
N THR A 273 17.64 6.49 -2.80
CA THR A 273 18.41 5.49 -3.58
C THR A 273 19.39 6.18 -4.52
N LEU A 274 18.98 7.24 -5.20
CA LEU A 274 19.87 8.02 -6.07
C LEU A 274 21.01 8.70 -5.29
N PHE A 275 20.75 9.19 -4.08
CA PHE A 275 21.80 9.73 -3.22
C PHE A 275 22.82 8.66 -2.84
N ILE A 276 22.37 7.48 -2.42
CA ILE A 276 23.26 6.34 -2.12
C ILE A 276 24.07 5.97 -3.34
N SER A 277 23.43 5.87 -4.52
CA SER A 277 24.12 5.60 -5.79
C SER A 277 25.17 6.65 -6.14
N ALA A 278 24.92 7.93 -5.83
CA ALA A 278 25.87 9.01 -6.09
C ALA A 278 27.06 9.06 -5.10
N LYS A 279 26.95 8.39 -3.95
CA LYS A 279 28.00 8.32 -2.92
C LYS A 279 28.92 7.11 -3.04
N LEU A 280 28.44 6.03 -3.63
CA LEU A 280 29.15 4.75 -3.69
C LEU A 280 29.66 4.47 -5.10
N ASN A 281 30.89 3.95 -5.16
CA ASN A 281 31.61 3.77 -6.42
C ASN A 281 31.31 2.45 -7.15
N ALA A 282 30.54 1.55 -6.53
CA ALA A 282 30.20 0.27 -7.13
C ALA A 282 28.69 0.01 -7.08
N PRO A 283 28.06 -0.47 -8.17
CA PRO A 283 26.61 -0.73 -8.23
C PRO A 283 26.12 -1.73 -7.17
N VAL A 284 26.94 -2.77 -6.88
CA VAL A 284 26.57 -3.80 -5.89
C VAL A 284 26.53 -3.22 -4.47
N THR A 285 27.53 -2.41 -4.10
CA THR A 285 27.55 -1.77 -2.79
C THR A 285 26.42 -0.75 -2.65
N ALA A 286 26.10 -0.01 -3.72
CA ALA A 286 24.96 0.90 -3.76
C ALA A 286 23.63 0.14 -3.62
N LEU A 287 23.50 -1.02 -4.27
CA LEU A 287 22.32 -1.88 -4.14
C LEU A 287 22.13 -2.35 -2.70
N ILE A 288 23.18 -2.94 -2.07
CA ILE A 288 23.12 -3.44 -0.71
C ILE A 288 22.77 -2.31 0.27
N ALA A 289 23.46 -1.17 0.19
CA ALA A 289 23.21 -0.03 1.05
C ALA A 289 21.78 0.52 0.88
N SER A 290 21.27 0.59 -0.35
CA SER A 290 19.90 1.02 -0.63
C SER A 290 18.88 0.02 -0.08
N CYS A 291 19.12 -1.29 -0.23
CA CYS A 291 18.28 -2.32 0.38
C CYS A 291 18.24 -2.15 1.91
N VAL A 292 19.38 -2.01 2.55
CA VAL A 292 19.43 -1.83 4.01
C VAL A 292 18.66 -0.59 4.43
N VAL A 293 18.90 0.56 3.82
CA VAL A 293 18.24 1.82 4.21
C VAL A 293 16.73 1.79 3.96
N CYS A 294 16.29 1.24 2.84
CA CYS A 294 14.88 1.22 2.47
C CYS A 294 14.07 0.16 3.24
N PHE A 295 14.66 -1.03 3.52
CA PHE A 295 13.95 -2.12 4.16
C PHE A 295 14.20 -2.22 5.67
N LEU A 296 15.23 -1.56 6.22
CA LEU A 296 15.52 -1.55 7.65
C LEU A 296 14.30 -1.24 8.52
N PRO A 297 13.45 -0.24 8.18
CA PRO A 297 12.28 0.08 8.98
C PRO A 297 11.25 -1.07 9.08
N VAL A 298 11.23 -2.00 8.12
CA VAL A 298 10.31 -3.15 8.13
C VAL A 298 10.90 -4.36 8.83
N LEU A 299 12.24 -4.47 8.85
CA LEU A 299 12.93 -5.63 9.43
C LEU A 299 12.98 -5.60 10.97
N PHE A 300 12.85 -4.42 11.56
CA PHE A 300 12.85 -4.25 13.00
C PHE A 300 11.45 -3.85 13.47
N ASP A 301 10.86 -4.66 14.33
CA ASP A 301 9.68 -4.29 15.08
C ASP A 301 10.16 -3.56 16.36
N PHE A 302 10.17 -2.23 16.31
CA PHE A 302 10.43 -1.42 17.49
C PHE A 302 9.18 -1.45 18.35
N SER A 303 9.16 -2.41 19.29
CA SER A 303 8.08 -2.58 20.25
C SER A 303 7.84 -1.31 21.09
N GLU A 304 6.76 -1.30 21.84
CA GLU A 304 6.36 -0.25 22.79
C GLU A 304 7.48 0.19 23.74
N SER A 305 8.56 -0.59 23.86
CA SER A 305 9.73 -0.29 24.68
C SER A 305 10.52 0.95 24.22
N VAL A 306 10.42 1.36 22.94
CA VAL A 306 11.11 2.55 22.40
C VAL A 306 10.15 3.36 21.54
N PRO A 307 9.19 4.09 22.15
CA PRO A 307 8.10 4.76 21.43
C PRO A 307 8.57 5.78 20.39
N LEU A 308 9.74 6.42 20.57
CA LEU A 308 10.27 7.37 19.61
C LEU A 308 10.72 6.69 18.31
N LEU A 309 11.37 5.52 18.42
CA LEU A 309 11.82 4.77 17.24
C LEU A 309 10.63 4.18 16.48
N GLN A 310 9.62 3.69 17.18
CA GLN A 310 8.38 3.23 16.56
C GLN A 310 7.70 4.34 15.75
N LYS A 311 7.55 5.54 16.34
CA LYS A 311 6.97 6.70 15.64
C LYS A 311 7.80 7.12 14.43
N LEU A 312 9.13 7.08 14.53
CA LEU A 312 10.02 7.39 13.41
C LEU A 312 9.91 6.33 12.31
N GLN A 313 9.81 5.07 12.69
CA GLN A 313 9.60 3.95 11.77
C GLN A 313 8.30 4.14 10.97
N GLU A 314 7.19 4.42 11.64
CA GLU A 314 5.86 4.58 11.03
C GLU A 314 5.77 5.73 10.01
N VAL A 315 6.66 6.71 10.04
CA VAL A 315 6.70 7.81 9.08
C VAL A 315 7.69 7.60 7.92
N CYS A 316 8.45 6.49 7.93
CA CYS A 316 9.41 6.18 6.86
C CYS A 316 8.72 5.99 5.49
N PRO A 317 9.43 6.26 4.36
CA PRO A 317 8.84 6.20 3.02
C PRO A 317 8.18 4.86 2.66
N ILE A 318 8.71 3.73 3.17
CA ILE A 318 8.17 2.39 2.90
C ILE A 318 6.76 2.21 3.47
N PHE A 319 6.45 2.83 4.62
CA PHE A 319 5.12 2.76 5.21
C PHE A 319 4.08 3.63 4.48
N MET A 320 4.52 4.58 3.65
CA MET A 320 3.63 5.26 2.72
C MET A 320 3.14 4.37 1.58
N LEU A 321 3.83 3.26 1.31
CA LEU A 321 3.37 2.24 0.36
C LEU A 321 2.47 1.20 1.06
N HIS A 322 2.61 1.03 2.39
CA HIS A 322 1.84 0.09 3.20
C HIS A 322 0.76 0.84 4.01
N MET A 323 -0.24 1.39 3.31
CA MET A 323 -1.23 2.29 3.90
C MET A 323 -2.35 1.62 4.70
N ASN A 324 -2.55 0.32 4.58
CA ASN A 324 -3.69 -0.37 5.20
C ASN A 324 -3.78 -0.12 6.71
N GLY A 325 -2.66 -0.26 7.44
CA GLY A 325 -2.61 -0.01 8.88
C GLY A 325 -2.85 1.44 9.31
N VAL A 326 -2.65 2.41 8.40
CA VAL A 326 -2.87 3.83 8.70
C VAL A 326 -4.35 4.17 8.78
N PHE A 327 -5.19 3.46 8.01
CA PHE A 327 -6.63 3.70 7.99
C PHE A 327 -7.41 2.84 8.99
N THR A 328 -6.81 1.83 9.61
CA THR A 328 -7.49 1.01 10.63
C THR A 328 -7.66 1.75 11.95
N THR A 329 -6.64 2.47 12.39
CA THR A 329 -6.66 3.21 13.66
C THR A 329 -6.14 4.63 13.47
N VAL A 330 -6.86 5.62 13.99
CA VAL A 330 -6.40 7.01 13.96
C VAL A 330 -5.31 7.20 15.01
N LYS A 331 -4.06 7.32 14.52
CA LYS A 331 -2.93 7.70 15.36
C LYS A 331 -2.68 9.20 15.24
N THR A 332 -2.55 9.87 16.37
CA THR A 332 -2.20 11.29 16.44
C THR A 332 -0.88 11.48 17.19
N TYR A 333 -0.01 12.29 16.64
CA TYR A 333 1.24 12.70 17.27
C TYR A 333 1.21 14.20 17.50
N MET A 334 1.25 14.63 18.75
CA MET A 334 1.12 16.05 19.12
C MET A 334 -0.14 16.75 18.56
N GLY A 335 -1.26 16.02 18.48
CA GLY A 335 -2.52 16.54 17.94
C GLY A 335 -2.63 16.55 16.40
N ILE A 336 -1.60 16.09 15.69
CA ILE A 336 -1.59 16.00 14.21
C ILE A 336 -1.80 14.54 13.81
N GLN A 337 -2.66 14.31 12.84
CA GLN A 337 -2.93 12.95 12.33
C GLN A 337 -1.69 12.36 11.63
N GLN A 338 -1.46 11.07 11.80
CA GLN A 338 -0.31 10.34 11.25
C GLN A 338 -0.10 10.56 9.74
N PRO A 339 -1.10 10.52 8.84
CA PRO A 339 -0.88 10.75 7.41
C PRO A 339 -0.27 12.11 7.09
N VAL A 340 -0.63 13.16 7.85
CA VAL A 340 -0.11 14.51 7.67
C VAL A 340 1.37 14.57 8.07
N ILE A 341 1.73 13.92 9.17
CA ILE A 341 3.13 13.85 9.62
C ILE A 341 3.98 13.05 8.64
N MET A 342 3.46 11.91 8.13
CA MET A 342 4.11 11.14 7.08
C MET A 342 4.40 12.00 5.85
N LEU A 343 3.41 12.78 5.40
CA LEU A 343 3.55 13.70 4.27
C LEU A 343 4.65 14.73 4.53
N LEU A 344 4.61 15.45 5.65
CA LEU A 344 5.57 16.50 5.97
C LEU A 344 6.99 15.94 6.12
N PHE A 345 7.15 14.81 6.82
CA PHE A 345 8.44 14.17 7.02
C PHE A 345 9.07 13.75 5.69
N ASN A 346 8.29 13.09 4.81
CA ASN A 346 8.80 12.64 3.52
C ASN A 346 9.11 13.81 2.56
N LEU A 347 8.36 14.91 2.61
CA LEU A 347 8.71 16.12 1.87
C LEU A 347 10.05 16.70 2.35
N CYS A 348 10.29 16.74 3.66
CA CYS A 348 11.58 17.15 4.23
C CYS A 348 12.73 16.23 3.77
N LEU A 349 12.51 14.89 3.78
CA LEU A 349 13.50 13.93 3.28
C LEU A 349 13.82 14.17 1.80
N ILE A 350 12.81 14.34 0.95
CA ILE A 350 12.99 14.61 -0.48
C ILE A 350 13.84 15.87 -0.68
N CYS A 351 13.52 16.99 0.00
CA CYS A 351 14.26 18.22 -0.10
C CYS A 351 15.71 18.04 0.35
N LEU A 352 15.92 17.41 1.51
CA LEU A 352 17.25 17.15 2.08
C LEU A 352 18.12 16.33 1.14
N PHE A 353 17.65 15.16 0.72
CA PHE A 353 18.43 14.24 -0.12
C PHE A 353 18.62 14.78 -1.54
N TYR A 354 17.66 15.50 -2.09
CA TYR A 354 17.85 16.21 -3.37
C TYR A 354 19.00 17.23 -3.28
N PHE A 355 19.05 18.02 -2.20
CA PHE A 355 20.13 18.96 -1.98
C PHE A 355 21.48 18.24 -1.80
N LEU A 356 21.50 17.13 -1.06
CA LEU A 356 22.71 16.31 -0.87
C LEU A 356 23.22 15.71 -2.16
N ILE A 357 22.35 15.21 -3.06
CA ILE A 357 22.77 14.72 -4.39
C ILE A 357 23.47 15.85 -5.14
N ARG A 358 22.90 17.03 -5.18
CA ARG A 358 23.49 18.17 -5.89
C ARG A 358 24.83 18.61 -5.33
N ASN A 359 25.00 18.55 -4.02
CA ASN A 359 26.29 18.89 -3.40
C ASN A 359 27.35 17.81 -3.67
N THR A 360 26.99 16.54 -3.54
CA THR A 360 27.92 15.42 -3.83
C THR A 360 28.50 15.51 -5.22
N THR A 361 27.65 15.70 -6.22
CA THR A 361 28.08 15.79 -7.63
C THR A 361 28.90 17.03 -7.96
N LYS A 362 28.86 18.07 -7.12
CA LYS A 362 29.72 19.25 -7.25
C LYS A 362 31.11 19.01 -6.61
N THR A 363 31.16 18.39 -5.42
CA THR A 363 32.38 18.26 -4.59
C THR A 363 33.38 17.24 -5.14
N VAL A 364 32.92 16.14 -5.73
CA VAL A 364 33.77 15.12 -6.39
C VAL A 364 34.70 15.76 -7.44
N SER A 365 34.36 16.93 -7.96
CA SER A 365 35.16 17.65 -8.94
C SER A 365 36.45 18.28 -8.41
N TYR A 366 36.53 18.60 -7.11
CA TYR A 366 37.71 19.28 -6.55
C TYR A 366 38.80 18.30 -6.13
N THR A 367 38.46 17.09 -5.75
CA THR A 367 39.42 16.07 -5.31
C THR A 367 40.23 15.47 -6.44
N HIS A 368 39.72 15.43 -7.67
CA HIS A 368 40.44 14.94 -8.84
C HIS A 368 41.27 15.99 -9.56
N LEU A 369 41.11 17.28 -9.28
CA LEU A 369 41.87 18.38 -9.87
C LEU A 369 43.11 18.78 -9.03
N THR A 370 43.29 18.21 -7.84
CA THR A 370 44.37 18.57 -6.90
C THR A 370 45.39 17.46 -6.68
N LEU A 371 45.41 16.40 -7.50
CA LEU A 371 46.49 15.42 -7.52
C LEU A 371 47.40 15.75 -8.71
N PRO A 372 48.73 15.94 -8.47
CA PRO A 372 49.69 16.22 -9.50
C PRO A 372 49.90 15.04 -10.46
#